data_f50dff52df15929d4bad36a9b1ff93e3
#
_entry.id   f50dff52df15929d4bad36a9b1ff93e3
#
_cell.length_a   1.000
_cell.length_b   1.000
_cell.length_c   1.000
_cell.angle_alpha   90.00
_cell.angle_beta   90.00
_cell.angle_gamma   90.00
#
_symmetry.space_group_name_H-M   'P 1'
#
loop_
_entity.id
_entity.type
_entity.pdbx_description
1 polymer ?
#
loop_
_entity_poly.entity_id
_entity_poly.type
_entity_poly.pdbx_seq_one_letter_code
_entity_poly.pdbx_strand_id
1 'polypeptide(L)'
;MLKSTNSMNFTANTQMKTSPFFERTSILNMSQEWKRWGGYLSATKYDLNHDNEYFAIRTKAALLDISPLYKYRISGKDSSIFLNRLVTRNIKICKIG
;
A
#
# COMPACT_ATOMS: atom_id res chain seq x y z
N MET A 1 1.73 32.53 36.93
CA MET A 1 2.67 31.42 36.62
C MET A 1 1.85 30.15 36.44
N LEU A 2 1.37 29.89 35.23
CA LEU A 2 0.50 28.77 34.88
C LEU A 2 1.25 27.86 33.90
N LYS A 3 1.71 26.71 34.37
CA LYS A 3 2.26 25.63 33.54
C LYS A 3 1.08 24.81 33.04
N SER A 4 0.74 24.95 31.77
CA SER A 4 -0.14 24.03 31.06
C SER A 4 0.72 22.97 30.40
N THR A 5 0.82 21.82 31.02
CA THR A 5 1.37 20.60 30.42
C THR A 5 0.22 19.79 29.88
N ASN A 6 -0.20 20.06 28.65
CA ASN A 6 -1.02 19.15 27.89
C ASN A 6 -0.10 18.14 27.18
N SER A 7 0.29 17.10 27.90
CA SER A 7 0.82 15.89 27.31
C SER A 7 -0.36 15.06 26.79
N MET A 8 -0.72 15.24 25.52
CA MET A 8 -1.56 14.26 24.83
C MET A 8 -0.75 12.98 24.67
N ASN A 9 -0.92 12.07 25.61
CA ASN A 9 -0.46 10.69 25.47
C ASN A 9 -1.31 10.01 24.40
N PHE A 10 -0.90 10.11 23.16
CA PHE A 10 -1.45 9.32 22.06
C PHE A 10 -0.78 7.95 22.10
N THR A 11 -1.19 7.11 23.05
CA THR A 11 -0.84 5.69 23.11
C THR A 11 -1.74 4.90 22.16
N ALA A 12 -1.68 5.21 20.87
CA ALA A 12 -2.07 4.26 19.85
C ALA A 12 -0.81 3.45 19.51
N ASN A 13 -0.61 2.34 20.18
CA ASN A 13 0.40 1.34 19.84
C ASN A 13 0.01 0.67 18.52
N THR A 14 -0.03 1.43 17.44
CA THR A 14 -0.25 0.95 16.09
C THR A 14 1.10 0.53 15.54
N GLN A 15 1.56 -0.65 15.98
CA GLN A 15 2.75 -1.27 15.41
C GLN A 15 2.52 -1.40 13.91
N MET A 16 3.27 -0.63 13.11
CA MET A 16 3.23 -0.71 11.66
C MET A 16 3.77 -2.06 11.21
N LYS A 17 3.03 -2.72 10.33
CA LYS A 17 3.44 -3.99 9.74
C LYS A 17 4.48 -3.75 8.66
N THR A 18 5.35 -4.69 8.46
CA THR A 18 6.24 -4.75 7.31
C THR A 18 5.71 -5.78 6.30
N SER A 19 5.94 -5.55 5.02
CA SER A 19 5.59 -6.52 3.98
C SER A 19 6.55 -7.72 4.01
N PRO A 20 6.18 -8.86 3.40
CA PRO A 20 7.09 -10.01 3.27
C PRO A 20 8.37 -9.68 2.48
N PHE A 21 8.38 -8.60 1.72
CA PHE A 21 9.52 -8.15 0.91
C PHE A 21 10.40 -7.12 1.64
N PHE A 22 9.96 -6.64 2.80
CA PHE A 22 10.59 -5.51 3.49
C PHE A 22 12.09 -5.69 3.74
N GLU A 23 12.52 -6.86 4.19
CA GLU A 23 13.94 -7.13 4.47
C GLU A 23 14.82 -6.93 3.24
N ARG A 24 14.31 -7.28 2.05
CA ARG A 24 15.02 -7.10 0.79
C ARG A 24 14.91 -5.68 0.24
N THR A 25 13.73 -5.08 0.33
CA THR A 25 13.46 -3.78 -0.26
C THR A 25 13.99 -2.63 0.58
N SER A 26 14.06 -2.79 1.91
CA SER A 26 14.60 -1.77 2.81
C SER A 26 16.07 -1.44 2.53
N ILE A 27 16.85 -2.42 2.15
CA ILE A 27 18.28 -2.24 1.79
C ILE A 27 18.41 -1.40 0.52
N LEU A 28 17.44 -1.50 -0.40
CA LEU A 28 17.43 -0.77 -1.66
C LEU A 28 16.92 0.67 -1.52
N ASN A 29 16.29 1.01 -0.39
CA ASN A 29 15.74 2.33 -0.15
C ASN A 29 16.84 3.31 0.27
N MET A 30 17.47 3.95 -0.70
CA MET A 30 18.57 4.90 -0.47
C MET A 30 18.11 6.15 0.29
N SER A 31 16.88 6.59 0.08
CA SER A 31 16.32 7.76 0.74
C SER A 31 15.96 7.52 2.21
N GLN A 32 15.76 6.25 2.60
CA GLN A 32 15.23 5.83 3.90
C GLN A 32 13.93 6.56 4.30
N GLU A 33 13.17 7.02 3.30
CA GLU A 33 11.88 7.65 3.48
C GLU A 33 10.76 6.61 3.42
N TRP A 34 9.94 6.59 4.45
CA TRP A 34 8.86 5.64 4.63
C TRP A 34 7.54 6.33 4.91
N LYS A 35 6.45 5.74 4.46
CA LYS A 35 5.08 6.18 4.77
C LYS A 35 4.21 5.01 5.18
N ARG A 36 3.12 5.32 5.87
CA ARG A 36 2.07 4.34 6.16
C ARG A 36 1.15 4.17 4.95
N TRP A 37 0.99 2.93 4.51
CA TRP A 37 0.04 2.55 3.48
C TRP A 37 -0.72 1.29 3.90
N GLY A 38 -2.05 1.38 4.13
CA GLY A 38 -2.87 0.25 4.55
C GLY A 38 -2.40 -0.45 5.84
N GLY A 39 -1.74 0.28 6.75
CA GLY A 39 -1.19 -0.27 7.99
C GLY A 39 0.23 -0.85 7.85
N TYR A 40 0.79 -0.83 6.66
CA TYR A 40 2.16 -1.27 6.37
C TYR A 40 3.11 -0.09 6.23
N LEU A 41 4.38 -0.36 6.54
CA LEU A 41 5.49 0.55 6.26
C LEU A 41 5.88 0.37 4.79
N SER A 42 5.73 1.43 4.00
CA SER A 42 6.04 1.42 2.56
C SER A 42 7.04 2.50 2.22
N ALA A 43 8.02 2.18 1.36
CA ALA A 43 8.94 3.18 0.84
C ALA A 43 8.18 4.22 -0.02
N THR A 44 8.53 5.48 0.11
CA THR A 44 7.98 6.54 -0.75
C THR A 44 8.64 6.56 -2.11
N LYS A 45 9.93 6.25 -2.12
CA LYS A 45 10.81 6.11 -3.29
C LYS A 45 12.00 5.26 -2.87
N TYR A 46 12.71 4.68 -3.82
CA TYR A 46 13.92 3.91 -3.54
C TYR A 46 15.19 4.74 -3.77
N ASP A 47 15.24 5.52 -4.84
CA ASP A 47 16.33 6.46 -5.09
C ASP A 47 16.16 7.78 -4.31
N LEU A 48 17.14 8.67 -4.42
CA LEU A 48 17.09 10.00 -3.81
C LEU A 48 15.99 10.88 -4.42
N ASN A 49 15.61 10.60 -5.68
CA ASN A 49 14.50 11.25 -6.37
C ASN A 49 13.61 10.22 -7.08
N HIS A 50 12.52 10.65 -7.70
CA HIS A 50 11.56 9.77 -8.39
C HIS A 50 11.89 9.51 -9.87
N ASP A 51 12.85 10.19 -10.44
CA ASP A 51 13.03 10.26 -11.90
C ASP A 51 13.34 8.89 -12.51
N ASN A 52 14.26 8.14 -11.91
CA ASN A 52 14.63 6.82 -12.41
C ASN A 52 13.47 5.83 -12.35
N GLU A 53 12.72 5.84 -11.27
CA GLU A 53 11.53 4.97 -11.10
C GLU A 53 10.43 5.36 -12.09
N TYR A 54 10.18 6.66 -12.26
CA TYR A 54 9.21 7.17 -13.22
C TYR A 54 9.54 6.74 -14.65
N PHE A 55 10.77 6.96 -15.09
CA PHE A 55 11.19 6.58 -16.44
C PHE A 55 11.23 5.06 -16.63
N ALA A 56 11.59 4.28 -15.61
CA ALA A 56 11.55 2.83 -15.67
C ALA A 56 10.12 2.32 -15.89
N ILE A 57 9.13 2.86 -15.19
CA ILE A 57 7.72 2.52 -15.39
C ILE A 57 7.26 2.83 -16.83
N ARG A 58 7.75 3.93 -17.40
CA ARG A 58 7.34 4.40 -18.73
C ARG A 58 8.01 3.68 -19.89
N THR A 59 9.25 3.27 -19.73
CA THR A 59 10.09 2.81 -20.85
C THR A 59 10.66 1.40 -20.69
N LYS A 60 10.54 0.81 -19.50
CA LYS A 60 11.09 -0.50 -19.18
C LYS A 60 10.06 -1.35 -18.43
N ALA A 61 10.43 -1.81 -17.25
CA ALA A 61 9.57 -2.58 -16.36
C ALA A 61 9.72 -2.06 -14.92
N ALA A 62 8.67 -2.22 -14.13
CA ALA A 62 8.69 -1.90 -12.71
C ALA A 62 8.00 -3.02 -11.91
N LEU A 63 8.48 -3.21 -10.69
CA LEU A 63 7.88 -4.09 -9.70
C LEU A 63 7.34 -3.25 -8.55
N LEU A 64 6.07 -3.44 -8.23
CA LEU A 64 5.41 -2.73 -7.14
C LEU A 64 4.95 -3.73 -6.07
N ASP A 65 5.36 -3.49 -4.81
CA ASP A 65 4.86 -4.26 -3.68
C ASP A 65 3.45 -3.78 -3.30
N ILE A 66 2.45 -4.58 -3.62
CA ILE A 66 1.04 -4.31 -3.32
C ILE A 66 0.54 -5.07 -2.09
N SER A 67 1.43 -5.58 -1.23
CA SER A 67 1.06 -6.25 0.02
C SER A 67 0.11 -5.42 0.89
N PRO A 68 0.21 -4.07 0.95
CA PRO A 68 -0.71 -3.24 1.70
C PRO A 68 -2.16 -3.21 1.18
N LEU A 69 -2.39 -3.58 -0.08
CA LEU A 69 -3.75 -3.65 -0.64
C LEU A 69 -4.47 -4.89 -0.13
N TYR A 70 -5.69 -4.72 0.34
CA TYR A 70 -6.53 -5.84 0.76
C TYR A 70 -6.95 -6.68 -0.44
N LYS A 71 -6.91 -8.00 -0.27
CA LYS A 71 -7.35 -8.99 -1.26
C LYS A 71 -8.57 -9.71 -0.70
N TYR A 72 -9.67 -9.66 -1.43
CA TYR A 72 -10.91 -10.34 -1.06
C TYR A 72 -11.19 -11.46 -2.04
N ARG A 73 -11.43 -12.65 -1.52
CA ARG A 73 -11.92 -13.78 -2.31
C ARG A 73 -13.43 -13.85 -2.16
N ILE A 74 -14.15 -13.64 -3.25
CA ILE A 74 -15.61 -13.72 -3.30
C ILE A 74 -15.98 -14.89 -4.20
N SER A 75 -16.75 -15.85 -3.67
CA SER A 75 -17.13 -17.08 -4.38
C SER A 75 -18.61 -17.41 -4.15
N GLY A 76 -19.19 -18.21 -5.01
CA GLY A 76 -20.58 -18.61 -5.00
C GLY A 76 -21.27 -18.29 -6.33
N LYS A 77 -22.39 -18.95 -6.60
CA LYS A 77 -23.13 -18.82 -7.89
C LYS A 77 -23.56 -17.38 -8.19
N ASP A 78 -23.85 -16.60 -7.16
CA ASP A 78 -24.35 -15.22 -7.29
C ASP A 78 -23.25 -14.16 -7.06
N SER A 79 -21.98 -14.56 -6.92
CA SER A 79 -20.86 -13.66 -6.60
C SER A 79 -20.70 -12.50 -7.59
N SER A 80 -20.83 -12.76 -8.88
CA SER A 80 -20.74 -11.73 -9.94
C SER A 80 -21.90 -10.74 -9.88
N ILE A 81 -23.12 -11.23 -9.60
CA ILE A 81 -24.31 -10.39 -9.47
C ILE A 81 -24.19 -9.49 -8.24
N PHE A 82 -23.75 -10.07 -7.12
CA PHE A 82 -23.51 -9.36 -5.89
C PHE A 82 -22.47 -8.26 -6.04
N LEU A 83 -21.29 -8.60 -6.57
CA LEU A 83 -20.23 -7.65 -6.82
C LEU A 83 -20.65 -6.53 -7.76
N ASN A 84 -21.36 -6.86 -8.84
CA ASN A 84 -21.80 -5.86 -9.83
C ASN A 84 -22.79 -4.83 -9.24
N ARG A 85 -23.44 -5.15 -8.11
CA ARG A 85 -24.28 -4.20 -7.35
C ARG A 85 -23.48 -3.32 -6.40
N LEU A 86 -22.33 -3.80 -5.93
CA LEU A 86 -21.50 -3.09 -4.94
C LEU A 86 -20.55 -2.10 -5.59
N VAL A 87 -20.07 -2.39 -6.78
CA VAL A 87 -19.05 -1.57 -7.43
C VAL A 87 -19.63 -0.79 -8.62
N THR A 88 -19.02 0.34 -8.93
CA THR A 88 -19.45 1.19 -10.04
C THR A 88 -19.04 0.67 -11.41
N ARG A 89 -18.13 -0.31 -11.46
CA ARG A 89 -17.69 -0.95 -12.70
C ARG A 89 -18.52 -2.18 -13.02
N ASN A 90 -18.69 -2.43 -14.30
CA ASN A 90 -19.34 -3.66 -14.76
C ASN A 90 -18.41 -4.88 -14.58
N ILE A 91 -18.69 -5.69 -13.57
CA ILE A 91 -17.88 -6.90 -13.26
C ILE A 91 -17.98 -7.96 -14.35
N LYS A 92 -19.06 -7.96 -15.13
CA LYS A 92 -19.26 -8.96 -16.19
C LYS A 92 -18.22 -8.90 -17.32
N ILE A 93 -17.48 -7.80 -17.43
CA ILE A 93 -16.40 -7.68 -18.41
C ILE A 93 -15.07 -8.29 -17.90
N CYS A 94 -14.95 -8.60 -16.61
CA CYS A 94 -13.80 -9.29 -16.08
C CYS A 94 -13.83 -10.75 -16.54
N LYS A 95 -12.89 -11.13 -17.38
CA LYS A 95 -12.72 -12.49 -17.88
C LYS A 95 -11.55 -13.16 -17.16
N ILE A 96 -11.47 -14.47 -17.25
CA ILE A 96 -10.34 -15.26 -16.79
C ILE A 96 -9.13 -14.95 -17.69
N GLY A 97 -7.98 -14.63 -17.07
CA GLY A 97 -6.73 -14.33 -17.76
C GLY A 97 -6.35 -12.87 -17.82
#